data_71ecd1d8538b3bfced4c92f1088d6b24
#
_entry.id   71ecd1d8538b3bfced4c92f1088d6b24
#
_cell.length_a   1.000
_cell.length_b   1.000
_cell.length_c   1.000
_cell.angle_alpha   90.00
_cell.angle_beta   90.00
_cell.angle_gamma   90.00
#
_symmetry.space_group_name_H-M   'P 1'
#
loop_
_entity.id
_entity.type
_entity.pdbx_description
1 polymer ?
#
loop_
_entity_poly.entity_id
_entity_poly.type
_entity_poly.pdbx_seq_one_letter_code
_entity_poly.pdbx_strand_id
1 'polypeptide(L)'
;MAGGAVADRLQALTRQGRAHAQALLAGADDPHAELLALFWGPRFDRDQALHLVAPLARCHPQAAQPALDALMAVGERFDRLAHPEQQRLRRLILRHRALGDALH
;
A
#
# COMPACT_ATOMS: atom_id res chain seq x y z
N MET A 1 6.03 -14.95 21.95
CA MET A 1 4.60 -14.98 21.62
C MET A 1 4.38 -14.73 20.15
N ALA A 2 3.86 -15.73 19.47
CA ALA A 2 3.71 -15.69 18.00
C ALA A 2 2.77 -14.58 17.50
N GLY A 3 1.75 -14.19 18.27
CA GLY A 3 0.79 -13.17 17.88
C GLY A 3 1.34 -11.76 17.85
N GLY A 4 2.32 -11.43 18.72
CA GLY A 4 2.95 -10.12 18.74
C GLY A 4 3.86 -9.89 17.55
N ALA A 5 4.58 -10.92 17.10
CA ALA A 5 5.48 -10.82 15.95
C ALA A 5 4.70 -10.56 14.64
N VAL A 6 3.55 -11.18 14.47
CA VAL A 6 2.70 -10.97 13.28
C VAL A 6 2.14 -9.56 13.27
N ALA A 7 1.62 -9.07 14.41
CA ALA A 7 1.11 -7.72 14.54
C ALA A 7 2.21 -6.67 14.27
N ASP A 8 3.42 -6.90 14.78
CA ASP A 8 4.56 -6.00 14.56
C ASP A 8 4.97 -5.94 13.10
N ARG A 9 4.95 -7.09 12.40
CA ARG A 9 5.24 -7.16 10.97
C ARG A 9 4.21 -6.40 10.14
N LEU A 10 2.93 -6.56 10.48
CA LEU A 10 1.85 -5.83 9.80
C LEU A 10 1.95 -4.33 10.02
N GLN A 11 2.28 -3.90 11.24
CA GLN A 11 2.50 -2.49 11.54
C GLN A 11 3.71 -1.93 10.81
N ALA A 12 4.83 -2.68 10.76
CA ALA A 12 6.02 -2.26 10.04
C ALA A 12 5.75 -2.11 8.54
N LEU A 13 5.02 -3.07 7.95
CA LEU A 13 4.58 -3.02 6.56
C LEU A 13 3.70 -1.80 6.30
N THR A 14 2.75 -1.52 7.18
CA THR A 14 1.85 -0.39 7.06
C THR A 14 2.61 0.92 7.12
N ARG A 15 3.61 1.05 8.02
CA ARG A 15 4.42 2.26 8.12
C ARG A 15 5.27 2.50 6.89
N GLN A 16 5.97 1.47 6.40
CA GLN A 16 6.77 1.55 5.18
C GLN A 16 5.90 1.88 3.98
N GLY A 17 4.77 1.19 3.85
CA GLY A 17 3.81 1.43 2.79
C GLY A 17 3.24 2.84 2.83
N ARG A 18 2.97 3.37 4.03
CA ARG A 18 2.42 4.72 4.20
C ARG A 18 3.41 5.79 3.76
N ALA A 19 4.68 5.67 4.14
CA ALA A 19 5.70 6.65 3.76
C ALA A 19 5.87 6.72 2.24
N HIS A 20 5.95 5.56 1.57
CA HIS A 20 6.06 5.50 0.12
C HIS A 20 4.76 5.88 -0.58
N ALA A 21 3.61 5.47 -0.01
CA ALA A 21 2.30 5.78 -0.56
C ALA A 21 2.04 7.28 -0.57
N GLN A 22 2.42 8.00 0.49
CA GLN A 22 2.25 9.47 0.53
C GLN A 22 2.99 10.16 -0.61
N ALA A 23 4.22 9.73 -0.90
CA ALA A 23 5.01 10.28 -2.00
C ALA A 23 4.38 9.96 -3.37
N LEU A 24 3.91 8.72 -3.55
CA LEU A 24 3.33 8.27 -4.81
C LEU A 24 1.93 8.85 -5.07
N LEU A 25 1.16 9.07 -4.01
CA LEU A 25 -0.24 9.46 -4.10
C LEU A 25 -0.49 10.96 -3.90
N ALA A 26 0.59 11.74 -3.75
CA ALA A 26 0.49 13.17 -3.48
C ALA A 26 -0.31 13.93 -4.56
N GLY A 27 -0.28 13.46 -5.81
CA GLY A 27 -1.02 14.07 -6.91
C GLY A 27 -2.32 13.35 -7.29
N ALA A 28 -2.73 12.33 -6.53
CA ALA A 28 -3.91 11.54 -6.86
C ALA A 28 -5.18 12.21 -6.33
N ASP A 29 -6.26 12.15 -7.13
CA ASP A 29 -7.57 12.70 -6.74
C ASP A 29 -8.18 11.90 -5.58
N ASP A 30 -8.02 10.58 -5.59
CA ASP A 30 -8.48 9.69 -4.51
C ASP A 30 -7.37 8.71 -4.13
N PRO A 31 -6.45 9.12 -3.22
CA PRO A 31 -5.32 8.29 -2.82
C PRO A 31 -5.72 6.95 -2.23
N HIS A 32 -6.81 6.91 -1.47
CA HIS A 32 -7.27 5.69 -0.83
C HIS A 32 -7.80 4.66 -1.85
N ALA A 33 -8.49 5.13 -2.88
CA ALA A 33 -8.97 4.28 -3.96
C ALA A 33 -7.80 3.68 -4.75
N GLU A 34 -6.77 4.49 -5.04
CA GLU A 34 -5.56 4.04 -5.73
C GLU A 34 -4.81 3.00 -4.92
N LEU A 35 -4.68 3.24 -3.61
CA LEU A 35 -4.03 2.30 -2.69
C LEU A 35 -4.83 1.00 -2.58
N LEU A 36 -6.15 1.10 -2.42
CA LEU A 36 -7.03 -0.06 -2.30
C LEU A 36 -7.01 -0.93 -3.56
N ALA A 37 -6.87 -0.31 -4.73
CA ALA A 37 -6.80 -1.03 -6.00
C ALA A 37 -5.62 -2.00 -6.06
N LEU A 38 -4.50 -1.70 -5.37
CA LEU A 38 -3.34 -2.59 -5.29
C LEU A 38 -3.66 -3.90 -4.57
N PHE A 39 -4.57 -3.86 -3.60
CA PHE A 39 -4.86 -4.97 -2.68
C PHE A 39 -6.27 -5.54 -2.84
N TRP A 40 -6.98 -5.16 -3.88
CA TRP A 40 -8.37 -5.55 -4.06
C TRP A 40 -8.55 -7.02 -4.41
N GLY A 41 -7.68 -7.55 -5.26
CA GLY A 41 -7.72 -8.94 -5.67
C GLY A 41 -7.01 -9.88 -4.70
N PRO A 42 -7.02 -11.19 -4.97
CA PRO A 42 -6.32 -12.18 -4.14
C PRO A 42 -4.80 -12.07 -4.24
N ARG A 43 -4.32 -11.34 -5.22
CA ARG A 43 -2.89 -11.04 -5.41
C ARG A 43 -2.71 -9.54 -5.57
N PHE A 44 -1.52 -9.07 -5.17
CA PHE A 44 -1.13 -7.68 -5.34
C PHE A 44 -1.11 -7.30 -6.84
N ASP A 45 -1.70 -6.16 -7.17
CA ASP A 45 -1.81 -5.69 -8.55
C ASP A 45 -0.53 -4.96 -8.96
N ARG A 46 0.37 -5.68 -9.62
CA ARG A 46 1.67 -5.15 -10.05
C ARG A 46 1.54 -4.14 -11.18
N ASP A 47 0.56 -4.29 -12.04
CA ASP A 47 0.30 -3.32 -13.11
C ASP A 47 -0.14 -1.97 -12.54
N GLN A 48 -0.99 -1.98 -11.51
CA GLN A 48 -1.39 -0.77 -10.80
C GLN A 48 -0.19 -0.13 -10.10
N ALA A 49 0.72 -0.93 -9.52
CA ALA A 49 1.93 -0.42 -8.89
C ALA A 49 2.81 0.31 -9.92
N LEU A 50 3.01 -0.26 -11.10
CA LEU A 50 3.75 0.37 -12.18
C LEU A 50 3.07 1.68 -12.63
N HIS A 51 1.75 1.66 -12.72
CA HIS A 51 0.97 2.84 -13.09
C HIS A 51 1.15 3.97 -12.07
N LEU A 52 1.18 3.65 -10.78
CA LEU A 52 1.38 4.64 -9.72
C LEU A 52 2.79 5.23 -9.73
N VAL A 53 3.80 4.44 -10.07
CA VAL A 53 5.20 4.88 -10.10
C VAL A 53 5.53 5.68 -11.36
N ALA A 54 4.79 5.50 -12.44
CA ALA A 54 5.09 6.13 -13.72
C ALA A 54 5.21 7.67 -13.65
N PRO A 55 4.29 8.42 -12.98
CA PRO A 55 4.47 9.87 -12.84
C PRO A 55 5.70 10.25 -12.03
N LEU A 56 6.02 9.48 -10.98
CA LEU A 56 7.22 9.70 -10.18
C LEU A 56 8.48 9.49 -11.00
N ALA A 57 8.49 8.48 -11.87
CA ALA A 57 9.61 8.20 -12.76
C ALA A 57 9.88 9.37 -13.73
N ARG A 58 8.84 10.08 -14.13
CA ARG A 58 8.97 11.25 -15.02
C ARG A 58 9.50 12.48 -14.30
N CYS A 59 9.05 12.71 -13.06
CA CYS A 59 9.38 13.91 -12.29
C CYS A 59 10.65 13.72 -11.44
N HIS A 60 10.80 12.54 -10.84
CA HIS A 60 11.89 12.21 -9.90
C HIS A 60 12.41 10.80 -10.17
N PRO A 61 13.15 10.57 -11.27
CA PRO A 61 13.56 9.21 -11.66
C PRO A 61 14.41 8.51 -10.60
N GLN A 62 15.16 9.27 -9.79
CA GLN A 62 15.97 8.70 -8.71
C GLN A 62 15.14 8.12 -7.57
N ALA A 63 13.94 8.67 -7.36
CA ALA A 63 13.02 8.19 -6.33
C ALA A 63 12.11 7.05 -6.81
N ALA A 64 11.93 6.92 -8.12
CA ALA A 64 11.00 5.96 -8.71
C ALA A 64 11.40 4.50 -8.46
N GLN A 65 12.67 4.15 -8.66
CA GLN A 65 13.13 2.77 -8.50
C GLN A 65 13.02 2.29 -7.04
N PRO A 66 13.49 3.05 -6.03
CA PRO A 66 13.27 2.64 -4.64
C PRO A 66 11.81 2.51 -4.26
N ALA A 67 10.94 3.40 -4.76
CA ALA A 67 9.50 3.34 -4.51
C ALA A 67 8.88 2.08 -5.12
N LEU A 68 9.25 1.75 -6.35
CA LEU A 68 8.77 0.54 -7.01
C LEU A 68 9.25 -0.71 -6.28
N ASP A 69 10.52 -0.76 -5.88
CA ASP A 69 11.07 -1.88 -5.13
C ASP A 69 10.34 -2.08 -3.80
N ALA A 70 10.02 -0.99 -3.10
CA ALA A 70 9.25 -1.03 -1.85
C ALA A 70 7.83 -1.56 -2.08
N LEU A 71 7.16 -1.10 -3.13
CA LEU A 71 5.82 -1.58 -3.49
C LEU A 71 5.83 -3.08 -3.85
N MET A 72 6.82 -3.52 -4.61
CA MET A 72 6.93 -4.93 -4.98
C MET A 72 7.21 -5.82 -3.77
N ALA A 73 8.03 -5.33 -2.82
CA ALA A 73 8.27 -6.05 -1.56
C ALA A 73 6.99 -6.17 -0.73
N VAL A 74 6.20 -5.11 -0.65
CA VAL A 74 4.89 -5.15 0.02
C VAL A 74 3.96 -6.13 -0.69
N GLY A 75 3.97 -6.12 -2.02
CA GLY A 75 3.15 -7.02 -2.82
C GLY A 75 3.48 -8.50 -2.60
N GLU A 76 4.76 -8.84 -2.50
CA GLU A 76 5.19 -10.20 -2.22
C GLU A 76 4.69 -10.68 -0.86
N ARG A 77 4.76 -9.82 0.15
CA ARG A 77 4.28 -10.13 1.49
C ARG A 77 2.76 -10.26 1.52
N PHE A 78 2.05 -9.41 0.80
CA PHE A 78 0.60 -9.50 0.66
C PHE A 78 0.17 -10.82 0.02
N ASP A 79 0.86 -11.25 -1.04
CA ASP A 79 0.58 -12.50 -1.74
C ASP A 79 0.78 -13.73 -0.84
N ARG A 80 1.62 -13.62 0.19
CA ARG A 80 1.88 -14.68 1.18
C ARG A 80 0.89 -14.70 2.33
N LEU A 81 0.10 -13.64 2.50
CA LEU A 81 -0.90 -13.59 3.56
C LEU A 81 -2.04 -14.57 3.30
N ALA A 82 -2.56 -15.15 4.36
CA ALA A 82 -3.79 -15.95 4.30
C ALA A 82 -4.98 -15.05 3.97
N HIS A 83 -6.01 -15.63 3.37
CA HIS A 83 -7.20 -14.87 2.95
C HIS A 83 -7.81 -13.99 4.05
N PRO A 84 -7.98 -14.48 5.31
CA PRO A 84 -8.50 -13.62 6.39
C PRO A 84 -7.61 -12.41 6.69
N GLU A 85 -6.29 -12.55 6.57
CA GLU A 85 -5.34 -11.47 6.80
C GLU A 85 -5.40 -10.43 5.69
N GLN A 86 -5.55 -10.88 4.44
CA GLN A 86 -5.77 -9.99 3.30
C GLN A 86 -7.04 -9.16 3.46
N GLN A 87 -8.13 -9.79 3.91
CA GLN A 87 -9.39 -9.10 4.19
C GLN A 87 -9.24 -8.07 5.31
N ARG A 88 -8.45 -8.40 6.32
CA ARG A 88 -8.17 -7.51 7.45
C ARG A 88 -7.41 -6.25 6.98
N LEU A 89 -6.44 -6.42 6.10
CA LEU A 89 -5.69 -5.30 5.52
C LEU A 89 -6.61 -4.37 4.71
N ARG A 90 -7.49 -4.92 3.89
CA ARG A 90 -8.46 -4.12 3.12
C ARG A 90 -9.37 -3.31 4.02
N ARG A 91 -9.87 -3.92 5.10
CA ARG A 91 -10.71 -3.23 6.10
C ARG A 91 -9.96 -2.11 6.79
N LEU A 92 -8.66 -2.30 7.04
CA LEU A 92 -7.82 -1.27 7.65
C LEU A 92 -7.71 -0.04 6.74
N ILE A 93 -7.49 -0.25 5.45
CA ILE A 93 -7.40 0.82 4.45
C ILE A 93 -8.73 1.59 4.39
N LEU A 94 -9.85 0.88 4.34
CA LEU A 94 -11.18 1.48 4.31
C LEU A 94 -11.47 2.26 5.59
N ARG A 95 -11.04 1.77 6.74
CA ARG A 95 -11.20 2.46 8.03
C ARG A 95 -10.43 3.78 8.05
N HIS A 96 -9.21 3.80 7.53
CA HIS A 96 -8.41 5.02 7.41
C HIS A 96 -9.10 6.05 6.52
N ARG A 97 -9.70 5.62 5.43
CA ARG A 97 -10.46 6.49 4.55
C ARG A 97 -11.65 7.12 5.30
N ALA A 98 -12.41 6.30 6.03
CA ALA A 98 -13.56 6.78 6.79
C ALA A 98 -13.17 7.79 7.87
N LEU A 99 -12.04 7.56 8.57
CA LEU A 99 -11.53 8.50 9.56
C LEU A 99 -11.05 9.81 8.92
N GLY A 100 -10.40 9.73 7.77
CA GLY A 100 -9.99 10.91 7.01
C GLY A 100 -11.17 11.75 6.58
N ASP A 101 -12.22 11.13 6.07
CA ASP A 101 -13.44 11.79 5.65
C ASP A 101 -14.17 12.42 6.85
N ALA A 102 -14.17 11.76 8.00
CA ALA A 102 -14.81 12.28 9.22
C ALA A 102 -14.09 13.48 9.81
N LEU A 103 -12.78 13.63 9.55
CA LEU A 103 -11.97 14.76 10.05
C LEU A 103 -12.01 15.97 9.12
N HIS A 104 -12.55 15.82 7.94
CA HIS A 104 -12.76 16.89 7.00
C HIS A 104 -14.18 17.43 7.09
#